data_e14809659a42b499e2d128d8ee411080
#
_entry.id   e14809659a42b499e2d128d8ee411080
#
_cell.length_a   1.000
_cell.length_b   1.000
_cell.length_c   1.000
_cell.angle_alpha   90.00
_cell.angle_beta   90.00
_cell.angle_gamma   90.00
#
_symmetry.space_group_name_H-M   'P 1'
#
loop_
_entity.id
_entity.type
_entity.pdbx_description
1 polymer ?
#
loop_
_entity_poly.entity_id
_entity_poly.type
_entity_poly.pdbx_seq_one_letter_code
_entity_poly.pdbx_strand_id
1 'polypeptide(L)'
;QMCIRDSYTNKLRRAQRQTGLNEAVVCGTALIEQQPCILAVMDSHFMMGTLNTAVTRRLLHASEQARAQRLPLIIVTASGGARMQEGVYALVGMNLILAELARLAATPLPLITVLTDPTMGGVSASFAFKGDLIIAEAGAKIGFAGARVIQQTLPVKLPADFQTADQLFKNGMVDAVVERPQLRSTLGQALANYGIGRSAHG
;
A
#
# COMPACT_ATOMS: atom_id res chain seq x y z
N GLN A 1 17.05 19.81 19.04
CA GLN A 1 15.95 18.79 19.04
C GLN A 1 14.57 19.44 19.07
N MET A 2 14.34 20.56 19.76
CA MET A 2 13.05 21.26 19.84
C MET A 2 12.55 21.76 18.48
N CYS A 3 13.39 22.38 17.66
CA CYS A 3 13.01 22.91 16.34
C CYS A 3 12.58 21.85 15.33
N ILE A 4 13.13 20.62 15.41
CA ILE A 4 12.75 19.52 14.49
C ILE A 4 11.36 19.00 14.85
N ARG A 5 11.04 18.88 16.12
CA ARG A 5 9.74 18.41 16.61
C ARG A 5 8.63 19.38 16.26
N ASP A 6 8.84 20.68 16.45
CA ASP A 6 7.89 21.73 16.08
C ASP A 6 7.67 21.77 14.57
N SER A 7 8.73 21.59 13.77
CA SER A 7 8.64 21.49 12.31
C SER A 7 7.82 20.27 11.86
N TYR A 8 7.97 19.11 12.50
CA TYR A 8 7.20 17.89 12.16
C TYR A 8 5.72 18.06 12.50
N THR A 9 5.41 18.54 13.70
CA THR A 9 4.03 18.81 14.12
C THR A 9 3.32 19.79 13.18
N ASN A 10 4.01 20.84 12.74
CA ASN A 10 3.46 21.81 11.80
C ASN A 10 3.22 21.20 10.40
N LYS A 11 4.14 20.36 9.91
CA LYS A 11 3.95 19.62 8.66
C LYS A 11 2.74 18.67 8.73
N LEU A 12 2.60 17.96 9.85
CA LEU A 12 1.48 17.06 10.09
C LEU A 12 0.14 17.82 10.07
N ARG A 13 0.03 18.92 10.84
CA ARG A 13 -1.17 19.77 10.86
C ARG A 13 -1.49 20.35 9.49
N ARG A 14 -0.47 20.71 8.72
CA ARG A 14 -0.67 21.21 7.34
C ARG A 14 -1.24 20.11 6.45
N ALA A 15 -0.67 18.89 6.48
CA ALA A 15 -1.17 17.76 5.71
C ALA A 15 -2.62 17.42 6.09
N GLN A 16 -2.95 17.41 7.37
CA GLN A 16 -4.32 17.20 7.87
C GLN A 16 -5.31 18.23 7.30
N ARG A 17 -4.93 19.52 7.30
CA ARG A 17 -5.77 20.58 6.74
C ARG A 17 -5.93 20.49 5.22
N GLN A 18 -4.89 20.07 4.51
CA GLN A 18 -4.89 19.98 3.05
C GLN A 18 -5.68 18.78 2.53
N THR A 19 -5.63 17.66 3.23
CA THR A 19 -6.25 16.40 2.78
C THR A 19 -7.57 16.10 3.48
N GLY A 20 -7.85 16.73 4.62
CA GLY A 20 -8.97 16.35 5.50
C GLY A 20 -8.76 15.01 6.22
N LEU A 21 -7.61 14.38 6.03
CA LEU A 21 -7.29 13.09 6.64
C LEU A 21 -6.54 13.28 7.97
N ASN A 22 -6.68 12.31 8.85
CA ASN A 22 -5.90 12.28 10.10
C ASN A 22 -4.51 11.67 9.91
N GLU A 23 -4.31 10.83 8.89
CA GLU A 23 -3.04 10.18 8.54
C GLU A 23 -3.09 9.62 7.11
N ALA A 24 -1.94 9.23 6.58
CA ALA A 24 -1.69 8.81 5.19
C ALA A 24 -2.37 7.48 4.77
N VAL A 25 -3.18 6.87 5.61
CA VAL A 25 -3.97 5.70 5.25
C VAL A 25 -5.37 5.77 5.86
N VAL A 26 -6.37 5.39 5.07
CA VAL A 26 -7.75 5.20 5.51
C VAL A 26 -8.08 3.71 5.42
N CYS A 27 -8.65 3.15 6.49
CA CYS A 27 -9.01 1.73 6.55
C CYS A 27 -10.47 1.59 6.97
N GLY A 28 -11.14 0.57 6.44
CA GLY A 28 -12.51 0.26 6.80
C GLY A 28 -13.08 -0.93 6.04
N THR A 29 -14.28 -1.33 6.39
CA THR A 29 -15.08 -2.31 5.63
C THR A 29 -15.63 -1.62 4.38
N ALA A 30 -15.57 -2.29 3.25
CA ALA A 30 -16.04 -1.79 1.96
C ALA A 30 -16.80 -2.87 1.17
N LEU A 31 -17.59 -2.41 0.21
CA LEU A 31 -18.21 -3.25 -0.82
C LEU A 31 -17.64 -2.85 -2.18
N ILE A 32 -16.99 -3.78 -2.86
CA ILE A 32 -16.50 -3.59 -4.23
C ILE A 32 -17.29 -4.56 -5.14
N GLU A 33 -18.10 -4.02 -6.05
CA GLU A 33 -19.01 -4.82 -6.90
C GLU A 33 -19.80 -5.86 -6.09
N GLN A 34 -20.41 -5.40 -4.98
CA GLN A 34 -21.16 -6.22 -4.02
C GLN A 34 -20.34 -7.25 -3.23
N GLN A 35 -19.01 -7.28 -3.38
CA GLN A 35 -18.12 -8.16 -2.62
C GLN A 35 -17.61 -7.45 -1.38
N PRO A 36 -17.86 -7.98 -0.17
CA PRO A 36 -17.36 -7.38 1.06
C PRO A 36 -15.85 -7.61 1.22
N CYS A 37 -15.15 -6.61 1.71
CA CYS A 37 -13.72 -6.67 2.00
C CYS A 37 -13.33 -5.68 3.09
N ILE A 38 -12.16 -5.87 3.66
CA ILE A 38 -11.46 -4.82 4.40
C ILE A 38 -10.55 -4.10 3.41
N LEU A 39 -10.69 -2.79 3.35
CA LEU A 39 -9.96 -1.92 2.41
C LEU A 39 -9.07 -0.96 3.19
N ALA A 40 -7.80 -0.91 2.84
CA ALA A 40 -6.82 0.06 3.31
C ALA A 40 -6.29 0.85 2.10
N VAL A 41 -6.47 2.16 2.09
CA VAL A 41 -6.05 3.03 0.99
C VAL A 41 -5.07 4.06 1.52
N MET A 42 -3.85 4.04 1.00
CA MET A 42 -2.84 5.06 1.28
C MET A 42 -3.04 6.28 0.38
N ASP A 43 -2.73 7.46 0.90
CA ASP A 43 -2.83 8.73 0.18
C ASP A 43 -1.48 9.44 0.15
N SER A 44 -0.90 9.57 -1.04
CA SER A 44 0.38 10.25 -1.26
C SER A 44 0.31 11.77 -1.03
N HIS A 45 -0.87 12.39 -1.05
CA HIS A 45 -1.03 13.80 -0.72
C HIS A 45 -0.81 14.08 0.77
N PHE A 46 -1.01 13.08 1.63
CA PHE A 46 -0.69 13.20 3.04
C PHE A 46 0.78 12.82 3.27
N MET A 47 1.66 13.82 3.31
CA MET A 47 3.11 13.64 3.55
C MET A 47 3.74 12.55 2.66
N MET A 48 3.42 12.55 1.38
CA MET A 48 3.87 11.54 0.40
C MET A 48 3.45 10.11 0.73
N GLY A 49 2.36 9.92 1.45
CA GLY A 49 1.92 8.57 1.82
C GLY A 49 2.88 7.81 2.73
N THR A 50 3.78 8.51 3.42
CA THR A 50 4.91 7.88 4.11
C THR A 50 4.49 7.06 5.32
N LEU A 51 5.11 5.88 5.45
CA LEU A 51 4.91 4.94 6.55
C LEU A 51 5.47 5.48 7.86
N ASN A 52 4.63 5.47 8.89
CA ASN A 52 4.97 5.86 10.26
C ASN A 52 4.23 4.97 11.28
N THR A 53 4.38 5.26 12.55
CA THR A 53 3.74 4.50 13.64
C THR A 53 2.21 4.47 13.52
N ALA A 54 1.57 5.59 13.14
CA ALA A 54 0.11 5.65 13.03
C ALA A 54 -0.40 4.88 11.79
N VAL A 55 0.26 4.99 10.64
CA VAL A 55 -0.03 4.19 9.44
C VAL A 55 0.15 2.71 9.75
N THR A 56 1.25 2.33 10.41
CA THR A 56 1.51 0.96 10.84
C THR A 56 0.34 0.41 11.66
N ARG A 57 -0.08 1.11 12.72
CA ARG A 57 -1.19 0.66 13.58
C ARG A 57 -2.49 0.47 12.80
N ARG A 58 -2.79 1.34 11.84
CA ARG A 58 -3.99 1.24 11.00
C ARG A 58 -3.94 0.02 10.09
N LEU A 59 -2.78 -0.27 9.48
CA LEU A 59 -2.61 -1.47 8.64
C LEU A 59 -2.65 -2.76 9.46
N LEU A 60 -2.05 -2.78 10.65
CA LEU A 60 -2.20 -3.91 11.58
C LEU A 60 -3.67 -4.16 11.93
N HIS A 61 -4.38 -3.11 12.33
CA HIS A 61 -5.80 -3.20 12.65
C HIS A 61 -6.65 -3.65 11.46
N ALA A 62 -6.36 -3.18 10.25
CA ALA A 62 -7.06 -3.63 9.04
C ALA A 62 -6.89 -5.14 8.82
N SER A 63 -5.67 -5.67 9.00
CA SER A 63 -5.41 -7.11 8.89
C SER A 63 -6.11 -7.91 10.00
N GLU A 64 -6.09 -7.42 11.24
CA GLU A 64 -6.82 -8.01 12.36
C GLU A 64 -8.32 -8.06 12.08
N GLN A 65 -8.91 -6.99 11.55
CA GLN A 65 -10.32 -6.94 11.15
C GLN A 65 -10.63 -7.91 10.01
N ALA A 66 -9.75 -8.03 9.02
CA ALA A 66 -9.90 -9.01 7.94
C ALA A 66 -10.02 -10.43 8.49
N ARG A 67 -9.13 -10.83 9.40
CA ARG A 67 -9.18 -12.13 10.06
C ARG A 67 -10.42 -12.32 10.95
N ALA A 68 -10.76 -11.30 11.75
CA ALA A 68 -11.90 -11.36 12.68
C ALA A 68 -13.24 -11.48 11.96
N GLN A 69 -13.40 -10.75 10.85
CA GLN A 69 -14.62 -10.74 10.05
C GLN A 69 -14.63 -11.79 8.93
N ARG A 70 -13.52 -12.52 8.75
CA ARG A 70 -13.33 -13.49 7.66
C ARG A 70 -13.53 -12.86 6.28
N LEU A 71 -12.97 -11.67 6.07
CA LEU A 71 -13.04 -10.92 4.83
C LEU A 71 -11.67 -10.79 4.17
N PRO A 72 -11.60 -10.70 2.84
CA PRO A 72 -10.37 -10.38 2.12
C PRO A 72 -9.79 -9.04 2.58
N LEU A 73 -8.48 -8.92 2.55
CA LEU A 73 -7.79 -7.64 2.76
C LEU A 73 -7.30 -7.08 1.42
N ILE A 74 -7.66 -5.83 1.13
CA ILE A 74 -7.12 -5.09 -0.01
C ILE A 74 -6.29 -3.92 0.53
N ILE A 75 -5.05 -3.80 0.08
CA ILE A 75 -4.17 -2.68 0.40
C ILE A 75 -3.83 -1.94 -0.90
N VAL A 76 -4.30 -0.71 -1.02
CA VAL A 76 -3.92 0.20 -2.11
C VAL A 76 -2.76 1.05 -1.62
N THR A 77 -1.59 0.90 -2.24
CA THR A 77 -0.38 1.60 -1.85
C THR A 77 -0.19 2.87 -2.69
N ALA A 78 0.15 3.97 -2.01
CA ALA A 78 0.56 5.23 -2.62
C ALA A 78 1.55 5.90 -1.66
N SER A 79 2.86 5.64 -1.82
CA SER A 79 3.83 6.01 -0.79
C SER A 79 5.23 6.28 -1.34
N GLY A 80 5.86 7.32 -0.82
CA GLY A 80 7.29 7.60 -1.00
C GLY A 80 8.22 6.79 -0.09
N GLY A 81 7.69 5.94 0.80
CA GLY A 81 8.49 5.08 1.69
C GLY A 81 8.35 5.40 3.18
N ALA A 82 9.43 5.24 3.96
CA ALA A 82 9.43 5.47 5.39
C ALA A 82 9.40 6.98 5.74
N ARG A 83 8.66 7.35 6.79
CA ARG A 83 8.60 8.72 7.31
C ARG A 83 9.87 9.05 8.10
N MET A 84 10.79 9.76 7.47
CA MET A 84 12.10 10.09 8.02
C MET A 84 12.04 10.79 9.38
N GLN A 85 11.01 11.58 9.66
CA GLN A 85 10.82 12.30 10.91
C GLN A 85 10.60 11.38 12.12
N GLU A 86 10.15 10.15 11.90
CA GLU A 86 9.95 9.14 12.95
C GLU A 86 11.12 8.15 13.07
N GLY A 87 12.11 8.26 12.18
CA GLY A 87 13.36 7.49 12.25
C GLY A 87 13.13 5.98 12.29
N VAL A 88 13.76 5.32 13.26
CA VAL A 88 13.72 3.84 13.41
C VAL A 88 12.29 3.30 13.62
N TYR A 89 11.38 4.07 14.19
CA TYR A 89 10.00 3.61 14.41
C TYR A 89 9.27 3.33 13.09
N ALA A 90 9.54 4.10 12.03
CA ALA A 90 8.99 3.83 10.71
C ALA A 90 9.55 2.51 10.13
N LEU A 91 10.82 2.18 10.42
CA LEU A 91 11.45 0.93 9.95
C LEU A 91 10.92 -0.28 10.73
N VAL A 92 10.78 -0.17 12.05
CA VAL A 92 10.16 -1.23 12.87
C VAL A 92 8.73 -1.50 12.45
N GLY A 93 7.99 -0.45 12.07
CA GLY A 93 6.62 -0.57 11.57
C GLY A 93 6.47 -1.53 10.38
N MET A 94 7.44 -1.54 9.45
CA MET A 94 7.43 -2.48 8.31
C MET A 94 7.48 -3.94 8.75
N ASN A 95 8.34 -4.26 9.73
CA ASN A 95 8.45 -5.61 10.26
C ASN A 95 7.18 -6.05 11.00
N LEU A 96 6.54 -5.13 11.73
CA LEU A 96 5.27 -5.41 12.40
C LEU A 96 4.15 -5.72 11.40
N ILE A 97 4.06 -4.95 10.31
CA ILE A 97 3.09 -5.20 9.23
C ILE A 97 3.36 -6.57 8.61
N LEU A 98 4.62 -6.89 8.26
CA LEU A 98 4.97 -8.20 7.69
C LEU A 98 4.61 -9.36 8.61
N ALA A 99 4.88 -9.23 9.91
CA ALA A 99 4.52 -10.25 10.90
C ALA A 99 2.99 -10.45 11.00
N GLU A 100 2.21 -9.38 10.90
CA GLU A 100 0.76 -9.47 10.91
C GLU A 100 0.22 -10.06 9.60
N LEU A 101 0.76 -9.67 8.45
CA LEU A 101 0.39 -10.26 7.17
C LEU A 101 0.75 -11.75 7.08
N ALA A 102 1.81 -12.19 7.74
CA ALA A 102 2.13 -13.62 7.87
C ALA A 102 1.04 -14.38 8.65
N ARG A 103 0.40 -13.74 9.66
CA ARG A 103 -0.75 -14.32 10.35
C ARG A 103 -1.99 -14.36 9.46
N LEU A 104 -2.19 -13.37 8.61
CA LEU A 104 -3.27 -13.38 7.60
C LEU A 104 -3.04 -14.50 6.59
N ALA A 105 -1.82 -14.66 6.08
CA ALA A 105 -1.46 -15.70 5.12
C ALA A 105 -1.60 -17.13 5.66
N ALA A 106 -1.65 -17.31 7.00
CA ALA A 106 -1.98 -18.59 7.63
C ALA A 106 -3.50 -18.92 7.61
N THR A 107 -4.31 -18.03 7.04
CA THR A 107 -5.77 -18.21 6.85
C THR A 107 -6.09 -18.36 5.36
N PRO A 108 -7.27 -18.85 4.99
CA PRO A 108 -7.69 -18.90 3.58
C PRO A 108 -8.14 -17.54 3.01
N LEU A 109 -7.85 -16.45 3.68
CA LEU A 109 -8.27 -15.10 3.29
C LEU A 109 -7.21 -14.46 2.39
N PRO A 110 -7.57 -14.03 1.17
CA PRO A 110 -6.60 -13.42 0.27
C PRO A 110 -6.21 -12.02 0.70
N LEU A 111 -4.93 -11.71 0.49
CA LEU A 111 -4.40 -10.37 0.47
C LEU A 111 -4.28 -9.91 -0.99
N ILE A 112 -4.94 -8.83 -1.37
CA ILE A 112 -4.78 -8.20 -2.67
C ILE A 112 -4.05 -6.88 -2.48
N THR A 113 -2.96 -6.67 -3.20
CA THR A 113 -2.25 -5.38 -3.19
C THR A 113 -2.43 -4.67 -4.53
N VAL A 114 -2.75 -3.38 -4.46
CA VAL A 114 -2.86 -2.50 -5.64
C VAL A 114 -1.77 -1.44 -5.53
N LEU A 115 -0.79 -1.52 -6.42
CA LEU A 115 0.37 -0.63 -6.42
C LEU A 115 0.08 0.57 -7.31
N THR A 116 -0.09 1.76 -6.70
CA THR A 116 -0.35 3.01 -7.43
C THR A 116 0.87 3.94 -7.40
N ASP A 117 0.76 5.08 -8.10
CA ASP A 117 1.84 6.07 -8.19
C ASP A 117 1.87 7.03 -6.99
N PRO A 118 3.02 7.18 -6.31
CA PRO A 118 4.19 6.31 -6.32
C PRO A 118 4.07 5.16 -5.32
N THR A 119 4.71 4.02 -5.57
CA THR A 119 4.93 2.98 -4.55
C THR A 119 6.43 2.71 -4.42
N MET A 120 7.07 3.32 -3.41
CA MET A 120 8.51 3.41 -3.29
C MET A 120 9.04 3.02 -1.90
N GLY A 121 10.35 2.83 -1.83
CA GLY A 121 11.13 2.71 -0.59
C GLY A 121 10.70 1.56 0.29
N GLY A 122 10.52 1.84 1.57
CA GLY A 122 10.16 0.83 2.57
C GLY A 122 8.81 0.16 2.33
N VAL A 123 7.85 0.83 1.67
CA VAL A 123 6.54 0.24 1.34
C VAL A 123 6.68 -0.82 0.26
N SER A 124 7.39 -0.53 -0.84
CA SER A 124 7.67 -1.51 -1.88
C SER A 124 8.56 -2.65 -1.37
N ALA A 125 9.57 -2.34 -0.57
CA ALA A 125 10.49 -3.34 0.00
C ALA A 125 9.86 -4.23 1.09
N SER A 126 8.63 -3.94 1.54
CA SER A 126 7.98 -4.70 2.61
C SER A 126 6.67 -5.33 2.14
N PHE A 127 5.55 -4.66 2.35
CA PHE A 127 4.24 -5.28 2.21
C PHE A 127 3.57 -5.12 0.84
N ALA A 128 4.01 -4.18 0.00
CA ALA A 128 3.38 -3.94 -1.29
C ALA A 128 3.44 -5.17 -2.23
N PHE A 129 4.53 -5.93 -2.18
CA PHE A 129 4.72 -7.16 -2.96
C PHE A 129 4.39 -8.45 -2.19
N LYS A 130 3.50 -8.37 -1.18
CA LYS A 130 3.10 -9.53 -0.37
C LYS A 130 1.68 -10.03 -0.67
N GLY A 131 1.00 -9.44 -1.65
CA GLY A 131 -0.33 -9.88 -2.07
C GLY A 131 -0.32 -11.29 -2.68
N ASP A 132 -1.40 -12.05 -2.46
CA ASP A 132 -1.72 -13.25 -3.22
C ASP A 132 -2.11 -12.90 -4.66
N LEU A 133 -2.55 -11.65 -4.85
CA LEU A 133 -2.75 -10.99 -6.14
C LEU A 133 -2.16 -9.58 -6.04
N ILE A 134 -1.23 -9.27 -6.94
CA ILE A 134 -0.52 -8.00 -6.99
C ILE A 134 -0.88 -7.28 -8.28
N ILE A 135 -1.65 -6.21 -8.19
CA ILE A 135 -2.09 -5.39 -9.33
C ILE A 135 -1.30 -4.10 -9.34
N ALA A 136 -0.70 -3.73 -10.46
CA ALA A 136 -0.13 -2.42 -10.66
C ALA A 136 -1.08 -1.52 -11.45
N GLU A 137 -1.23 -0.28 -11.04
CA GLU A 137 -1.93 0.72 -11.84
C GLU A 137 -1.09 1.09 -13.06
N ALA A 138 -1.71 1.17 -14.23
CA ALA A 138 -1.02 1.56 -15.45
C ALA A 138 -0.36 2.94 -15.29
N GLY A 139 0.88 3.05 -15.73
CA GLY A 139 1.68 4.27 -15.61
C GLY A 139 2.30 4.53 -14.23
N ALA A 140 1.98 3.74 -13.21
CA ALA A 140 2.56 3.90 -11.87
C ALA A 140 4.08 3.70 -11.85
N LYS A 141 4.76 4.49 -11.03
CA LYS A 141 6.18 4.33 -10.70
C LYS A 141 6.30 3.52 -9.40
N ILE A 142 6.88 2.34 -9.53
CA ILE A 142 6.98 1.35 -8.46
C ILE A 142 8.43 0.87 -8.36
N GLY A 143 9.07 1.08 -7.22
CA GLY A 143 10.47 0.70 -7.04
C GLY A 143 10.98 1.00 -5.64
N PHE A 144 12.28 0.76 -5.40
CA PHE A 144 12.87 1.04 -4.07
C PHE A 144 13.44 2.46 -4.01
N ALA A 145 14.52 2.73 -4.72
CA ALA A 145 15.11 4.05 -4.80
C ALA A 145 14.57 4.81 -6.02
N GLY A 146 14.08 6.03 -5.82
CA GLY A 146 13.62 6.85 -6.94
C GLY A 146 14.73 7.13 -7.96
N ALA A 147 14.37 7.23 -9.24
CA ALA A 147 15.31 7.46 -10.34
C ALA A 147 16.27 8.63 -10.08
N ARG A 148 15.77 9.73 -9.50
CA ARG A 148 16.60 10.90 -9.15
C ARG A 148 17.69 10.55 -8.14
N VAL A 149 17.39 9.75 -7.12
CA VAL A 149 18.37 9.34 -6.10
C VAL A 149 19.44 8.46 -6.72
N ILE A 150 19.06 7.54 -7.59
CA ILE A 150 20.02 6.67 -8.28
C ILE A 150 20.95 7.48 -9.16
N GLN A 151 20.42 8.40 -9.98
CA GLN A 151 21.20 9.25 -10.88
C GLN A 151 22.14 10.23 -10.14
N GLN A 152 21.79 10.64 -8.92
CA GLN A 152 22.66 11.46 -8.08
C GLN A 152 23.79 10.65 -7.43
N THR A 153 23.60 9.34 -7.27
CA THR A 153 24.56 8.45 -6.59
C THR A 153 25.46 7.73 -7.57
N LEU A 154 24.95 7.38 -8.73
CA LEU A 154 25.65 6.61 -9.75
C LEU A 154 25.60 7.34 -11.12
N PRO A 155 26.71 7.39 -11.86
CA PRO A 155 26.76 8.00 -13.20
C PRO A 155 26.13 7.08 -14.26
N VAL A 156 24.86 6.68 -14.08
CA VAL A 156 24.14 5.77 -14.97
C VAL A 156 22.96 6.47 -15.65
N LYS A 157 22.76 6.14 -16.92
CA LYS A 157 21.53 6.52 -17.62
C LYS A 157 20.50 5.41 -17.43
N LEU A 158 19.41 5.73 -16.75
CA LEU A 158 18.33 4.79 -16.53
C LEU A 158 17.51 4.58 -17.81
N PRO A 159 17.00 3.37 -18.08
CA PRO A 159 16.06 3.11 -19.18
C PRO A 159 14.81 3.98 -19.05
N ALA A 160 14.13 4.25 -20.17
CA ALA A 160 12.91 5.07 -20.20
C ALA A 160 11.75 4.43 -19.42
N ASP A 161 11.70 3.10 -19.44
CA ASP A 161 10.70 2.26 -18.74
C ASP A 161 11.10 1.88 -17.32
N PHE A 162 12.17 2.48 -16.78
CA PHE A 162 12.67 2.16 -15.43
C PHE A 162 11.59 2.36 -14.37
N GLN A 163 11.35 1.30 -13.58
CA GLN A 163 10.36 1.26 -12.50
C GLN A 163 8.92 1.56 -12.94
N THR A 164 8.56 1.26 -14.19
CA THR A 164 7.16 1.33 -14.64
C THR A 164 6.40 0.05 -14.28
N ALA A 165 5.08 0.15 -14.14
CA ALA A 165 4.19 -0.99 -13.95
C ALA A 165 4.40 -2.05 -15.05
N ASP A 166 4.53 -1.64 -16.32
CA ASP A 166 4.74 -2.53 -17.46
C ASP A 166 6.07 -3.30 -17.36
N GLN A 167 7.15 -2.64 -16.91
CA GLN A 167 8.42 -3.31 -16.71
C GLN A 167 8.32 -4.36 -15.60
N LEU A 168 7.64 -4.04 -14.49
CA LEU A 168 7.44 -4.98 -13.40
C LEU A 168 6.60 -6.18 -13.84
N PHE A 169 5.59 -5.96 -14.66
CA PHE A 169 4.77 -7.04 -15.23
C PHE A 169 5.60 -7.96 -16.14
N LYS A 170 6.40 -7.40 -17.04
CA LYS A 170 7.31 -8.17 -17.89
C LYS A 170 8.31 -9.01 -17.08
N ASN A 171 8.72 -8.51 -15.92
CA ASN A 171 9.63 -9.20 -15.00
C ASN A 171 8.92 -10.18 -14.06
N GLY A 172 7.60 -10.34 -14.14
CA GLY A 172 6.82 -11.24 -13.29
C GLY A 172 6.72 -10.77 -11.83
N MET A 173 6.90 -9.47 -11.56
CA MET A 173 6.83 -8.90 -10.21
C MET A 173 5.41 -8.50 -9.82
N VAL A 174 4.51 -8.34 -10.78
CA VAL A 174 3.10 -8.07 -10.58
C VAL A 174 2.28 -8.97 -11.51
N ASP A 175 1.06 -9.32 -11.09
CA ASP A 175 0.20 -10.27 -11.79
C ASP A 175 -0.62 -9.59 -12.91
N ALA A 176 -0.88 -8.29 -12.77
CA ALA A 176 -1.61 -7.52 -13.77
C ALA A 176 -1.24 -6.04 -13.74
N VAL A 177 -1.36 -5.40 -14.92
CA VAL A 177 -1.35 -3.94 -15.05
C VAL A 177 -2.75 -3.51 -15.47
N VAL A 178 -3.37 -2.60 -14.72
CA VAL A 178 -4.77 -2.24 -14.87
C VAL A 178 -4.92 -0.71 -14.88
N GLU A 179 -5.68 -0.20 -15.83
CA GLU A 179 -6.05 1.21 -15.89
C GLU A 179 -6.94 1.60 -14.69
N ARG A 180 -6.78 2.79 -14.14
CA ARG A 180 -7.54 3.26 -12.97
C ARG A 180 -9.06 3.07 -13.08
N PRO A 181 -9.73 3.40 -14.21
CA PRO A 181 -11.18 3.20 -14.34
C PRO A 181 -11.61 1.72 -14.24
N GLN A 182 -10.70 0.79 -14.54
CA GLN A 182 -10.98 -0.64 -14.54
C GLN A 182 -10.66 -1.32 -13.20
N LEU A 183 -9.94 -0.64 -12.29
CA LEU A 183 -9.52 -1.23 -11.00
C LEU A 183 -10.72 -1.75 -10.20
N ARG A 184 -11.82 -1.01 -10.16
CA ARG A 184 -13.02 -1.42 -9.41
C ARG A 184 -13.58 -2.75 -9.91
N SER A 185 -13.80 -2.87 -11.23
CA SER A 185 -14.34 -4.11 -11.83
C SER A 185 -13.37 -5.28 -11.70
N THR A 186 -12.06 -5.04 -11.89
CA THR A 186 -11.02 -6.05 -11.73
C THR A 186 -10.96 -6.58 -10.29
N LEU A 187 -11.02 -5.70 -9.30
CA LEU A 187 -11.05 -6.08 -7.89
C LEU A 187 -12.33 -6.86 -7.55
N GLY A 188 -13.49 -6.44 -8.07
CA GLY A 188 -14.75 -7.14 -7.88
C GLY A 188 -14.71 -8.57 -8.44
N GLN A 189 -14.16 -8.75 -9.64
CA GLN A 189 -13.96 -10.07 -10.25
C GLN A 189 -12.99 -10.93 -9.44
N ALA A 190 -11.87 -10.36 -9.01
CA ALA A 190 -10.89 -11.06 -8.17
C ALA A 190 -11.53 -11.54 -6.86
N LEU A 191 -12.25 -10.69 -6.16
CA LEU A 191 -12.96 -11.03 -4.93
C LEU A 191 -14.00 -12.14 -5.15
N ALA A 192 -14.76 -12.07 -6.24
CA ALA A 192 -15.75 -13.09 -6.61
C ALA A 192 -15.10 -14.45 -6.87
N ASN A 193 -13.91 -14.46 -7.51
CA ASN A 193 -13.17 -15.69 -7.81
C ASN A 193 -12.62 -16.36 -6.56
N TYR A 194 -12.22 -15.59 -5.54
CA TYR A 194 -11.83 -16.15 -4.24
C TYR A 194 -13.00 -16.74 -3.45
N GLY A 195 -14.26 -16.49 -3.87
CA GLY A 195 -15.45 -17.14 -3.30
C GLY A 195 -15.77 -16.79 -1.86
N ILE A 196 -15.14 -15.76 -1.30
CA ILE A 196 -15.28 -15.35 0.10
C ILE A 196 -16.53 -14.46 0.21
N GLY A 197 -17.57 -14.97 0.83
CA GLY A 197 -18.89 -14.32 0.96
C GLY A 197 -20.04 -15.15 0.42
N ARG A 198 -19.77 -16.23 -0.28
CA ARG A 198 -20.78 -17.26 -0.52
C ARG A 198 -20.89 -18.15 0.72
N SER A 199 -21.43 -17.59 1.81
CA SER A 199 -21.91 -18.38 2.92
C SER A 199 -22.92 -19.37 2.39
N ALA A 200 -22.70 -20.63 2.66
CA ALA A 200 -23.63 -21.71 2.57
C ALA A 200 -25.04 -21.28 3.03
N HIS A 201 -25.88 -20.90 2.09
CA HIS A 201 -27.31 -21.07 2.16
C HIS A 201 -27.58 -22.31 1.31
N GLY A 202 -27.36 -23.43 1.93
CA GLY A 202 -27.78 -24.75 1.58
C GLY A 202 -28.25 -25.46 2.83
#